data_12f4d0efbd0e61e89e2c7b31428d6614
#
_entry.id   12f4d0efbd0e61e89e2c7b31428d6614
#
_cell.length_a   1.000
_cell.length_b   1.000
_cell.length_c   1.000
_cell.angle_alpha   90.00
_cell.angle_beta   90.00
_cell.angle_gamma   90.00
#
_symmetry.space_group_name_H-M   'P 1'
#
loop_
_entity.id
_entity.type
_entity.pdbx_description
1 polymer ?
#
loop_
_entity_poly.entity_id
_entity_poly.type
_entity_poly.pdbx_seq_one_letter_code
_entity_poly.pdbx_strand_id
1 'polypeptide(L)'
;MKKISYIFASILLTASLSGCNDFLDVTPSDQYSDASVFTSTEGAQQVLIGAYDWFTNGHYAHYTNQYIFFMPDVMADDAMVNSTGNYNRFVSPYQYSITPSSTYSVDPWIGCYSLIDNCNAILDNLETLPESSERNRIEGESLALRTYAYHYLIRMYAKPVNKYPDNPGVILRLTSSTTDIPRSTVKDCYVQMVNDIEKACTLLTGTSSSSKCYITEQAAHGIAARIYLDLGDYTNGTSHANKALSEITLMSKADYKNKFCENNTETIWYFTCTSTDKLSFLSLPAF
;
A
#
# COMPACT_ATOMS: atom_id res chain seq x y z
N MET A 1 -51.61 -12.45 51.15
CA MET A 1 -50.37 -13.17 50.75
C MET A 1 -50.13 -13.18 49.25
N LYS A 2 -51.09 -13.46 48.35
CA LYS A 2 -50.89 -13.48 46.88
C LYS A 2 -50.43 -12.13 46.28
N LYS A 3 -50.90 -10.98 46.77
CA LYS A 3 -50.51 -9.65 46.24
C LYS A 3 -49.04 -9.28 46.53
N ILE A 4 -48.47 -9.72 47.65
CA ILE A 4 -47.07 -9.49 48.02
C ILE A 4 -46.16 -10.32 47.14
N SER A 5 -46.60 -11.55 46.77
CA SER A 5 -45.84 -12.44 45.87
C SER A 5 -45.69 -11.86 44.45
N TYR A 6 -46.69 -11.15 43.93
CA TYR A 6 -46.60 -10.49 42.60
C TYR A 6 -45.69 -9.26 42.62
N ILE A 7 -45.63 -8.52 43.73
CA ILE A 7 -44.72 -7.37 43.88
C ILE A 7 -43.27 -7.86 43.93
N PHE A 8 -42.98 -8.93 44.65
CA PHE A 8 -41.62 -9.52 44.64
C PHE A 8 -41.23 -10.10 43.29
N ALA A 9 -42.16 -10.73 42.56
CA ALA A 9 -41.90 -11.27 41.22
C ALA A 9 -41.63 -10.14 40.18
N SER A 10 -42.35 -9.00 40.28
CA SER A 10 -42.12 -7.86 39.39
C SER A 10 -40.79 -7.13 39.67
N ILE A 11 -40.38 -7.03 40.94
CA ILE A 11 -39.09 -6.44 41.32
C ILE A 11 -37.93 -7.36 40.87
N LEU A 12 -38.07 -8.66 40.93
CA LEU A 12 -37.06 -9.61 40.43
C LEU A 12 -36.93 -9.59 38.90
N LEU A 13 -38.05 -9.36 38.19
CA LEU A 13 -38.06 -9.28 36.73
C LEU A 13 -37.43 -7.98 36.19
N THR A 14 -37.58 -6.85 36.95
CA THR A 14 -36.94 -5.58 36.57
C THR A 14 -35.45 -5.54 36.89
N ALA A 15 -34.98 -6.27 37.92
CA ALA A 15 -33.55 -6.38 38.24
C ALA A 15 -32.77 -7.23 37.25
N SER A 16 -33.43 -8.13 36.51
CA SER A 16 -32.78 -8.95 35.47
C SER A 16 -32.62 -8.22 34.11
N LEU A 17 -33.17 -7.02 33.95
CA LEU A 17 -33.05 -6.20 32.73
C LEU A 17 -31.94 -5.16 32.81
N SER A 18 -31.28 -4.98 33.94
CA SER A 18 -30.05 -4.20 34.03
C SER A 18 -28.87 -5.06 33.63
N GLY A 19 -28.81 -5.43 32.35
CA GLY A 19 -27.62 -6.01 31.74
C GLY A 19 -26.50 -4.96 31.78
N CYS A 20 -25.35 -5.31 32.39
CA CYS A 20 -24.13 -4.51 32.24
C CYS A 20 -23.73 -4.49 30.77
N ASN A 21 -23.95 -3.39 30.09
CA ASN A 21 -23.46 -3.20 28.71
C ASN A 21 -21.93 -3.36 28.64
N ASP A 22 -21.20 -2.97 29.69
CA ASP A 22 -19.73 -3.08 29.73
C ASP A 22 -19.18 -4.51 29.77
N PHE A 23 -20.02 -5.52 30.11
CA PHE A 23 -19.55 -6.92 30.15
C PHE A 23 -19.40 -7.55 28.76
N LEU A 24 -20.08 -7.00 27.75
CA LEU A 24 -20.02 -7.48 26.36
C LEU A 24 -19.06 -6.64 25.52
N ASP A 25 -18.64 -5.48 25.97
CA ASP A 25 -17.62 -4.65 25.33
C ASP A 25 -16.21 -5.08 25.79
N VAL A 26 -15.87 -6.34 25.53
CA VAL A 26 -14.51 -6.83 25.71
C VAL A 26 -13.69 -6.35 24.53
N THR A 27 -12.88 -5.32 24.72
CA THR A 27 -11.79 -5.02 23.78
C THR A 27 -10.83 -6.21 23.78
N PRO A 28 -10.57 -6.85 22.62
CA PRO A 28 -9.60 -7.93 22.54
C PRO A 28 -8.25 -7.46 23.12
N SER A 29 -7.66 -8.23 24.00
CA SER A 29 -6.37 -7.89 24.64
C SER A 29 -5.19 -7.99 23.69
N ASP A 30 -5.39 -8.55 22.51
CA ASP A 30 -4.42 -8.80 21.44
C ASP A 30 -4.65 -7.96 20.19
N GLN A 31 -5.66 -7.09 20.19
CA GLN A 31 -5.95 -6.14 19.12
C GLN A 31 -6.08 -4.73 19.70
N TYR A 32 -5.34 -3.79 19.13
CA TYR A 32 -5.52 -2.38 19.42
C TYR A 32 -6.80 -1.88 18.73
N SER A 33 -7.64 -1.13 19.44
CA SER A 33 -8.72 -0.39 18.78
C SER A 33 -8.13 0.79 18.01
N ASP A 34 -8.71 1.16 16.87
CA ASP A 34 -8.28 2.31 16.06
C ASP A 34 -8.06 3.56 16.91
N ALA A 35 -8.95 3.82 17.86
CA ALA A 35 -8.85 4.95 18.79
C ALA A 35 -7.62 4.89 19.72
N SER A 36 -7.08 3.71 20.02
CA SER A 36 -5.91 3.55 20.90
C SER A 36 -4.58 3.60 20.15
N VAL A 37 -4.58 3.19 18.88
CA VAL A 37 -3.36 3.14 18.06
C VAL A 37 -2.89 4.54 17.69
N PHE A 38 -3.79 5.46 17.35
CA PHE A 38 -3.47 6.81 16.91
C PHE A 38 -3.34 7.82 18.05
N THR A 39 -3.07 7.37 19.28
CA THR A 39 -2.78 8.26 20.41
C THR A 39 -1.31 8.67 20.49
N SER A 40 -0.42 8.02 19.73
CA SER A 40 1.00 8.31 19.68
C SER A 40 1.59 8.08 18.29
N THR A 41 2.74 8.70 18.03
CA THR A 41 3.52 8.48 16.80
C THR A 41 4.02 7.05 16.67
N GLU A 42 4.31 6.37 17.77
CA GLU A 42 4.72 4.97 17.80
C GLU A 42 3.59 4.06 17.32
N GLY A 43 2.34 4.33 17.73
CA GLY A 43 1.18 3.59 17.25
C GLY A 43 0.95 3.79 15.75
N ALA A 44 0.97 5.03 15.26
CA ALA A 44 0.88 5.35 13.85
C ALA A 44 2.01 4.69 13.04
N GLN A 45 3.23 4.63 13.58
CA GLN A 45 4.37 3.93 12.98
C GLN A 45 4.11 2.42 12.83
N GLN A 46 3.44 1.77 13.77
CA GLN A 46 3.09 0.35 13.65
C GLN A 46 2.10 0.11 12.49
N VAL A 47 1.12 1.00 12.30
CA VAL A 47 0.19 0.93 11.16
C VAL A 47 0.94 1.14 9.84
N LEU A 48 1.88 2.08 9.81
CA LEU A 48 2.73 2.33 8.63
C LEU A 48 3.59 1.10 8.28
N ILE A 49 4.18 0.43 9.27
CA ILE A 49 4.91 -0.83 9.07
C ILE A 49 3.98 -1.90 8.50
N GLY A 50 2.76 -2.02 9.03
CA GLY A 50 1.74 -2.90 8.48
C GLY A 50 1.37 -2.55 7.03
N ALA A 51 1.35 -1.26 6.68
CA ALA A 51 1.12 -0.82 5.30
C ALA A 51 2.25 -1.29 4.35
N TYR A 52 3.51 -1.19 4.76
CA TYR A 52 4.64 -1.75 3.99
C TYR A 52 4.52 -3.27 3.84
N ASP A 53 4.11 -3.97 4.90
CA ASP A 53 3.97 -5.42 4.92
C ASP A 53 2.91 -5.95 3.95
N TRP A 54 1.86 -5.19 3.67
CA TRP A 54 0.83 -5.55 2.69
C TRP A 54 1.37 -5.82 1.29
N PHE A 55 2.48 -5.19 0.90
CA PHE A 55 3.13 -5.46 -0.39
C PHE A 55 4.04 -6.68 -0.36
N THR A 56 4.53 -7.08 0.82
CA THR A 56 5.55 -8.13 0.94
C THR A 56 4.97 -9.46 1.39
N ASN A 57 3.89 -9.42 2.15
CA ASN A 57 3.27 -10.61 2.72
C ASN A 57 2.07 -11.07 1.88
N GLY A 58 1.97 -12.37 1.65
CA GLY A 58 0.81 -12.98 0.99
C GLY A 58 -0.39 -13.06 1.93
N HIS A 59 -0.87 -11.92 2.45
CA HIS A 59 -2.03 -11.87 3.32
C HIS A 59 -3.25 -12.50 2.62
N TYR A 60 -3.89 -13.45 3.28
CA TYR A 60 -5.09 -14.12 2.80
C TYR A 60 -4.99 -14.74 1.39
N ALA A 61 -3.81 -15.21 1.01
CA ALA A 61 -3.50 -15.74 -0.33
C ALA A 61 -3.53 -14.68 -1.48
N HIS A 62 -3.53 -13.39 -1.18
CA HIS A 62 -3.41 -12.34 -2.17
C HIS A 62 -1.92 -12.00 -2.38
N TYR A 63 -1.36 -12.47 -3.47
CA TYR A 63 0.06 -12.32 -3.81
C TYR A 63 0.31 -11.02 -4.59
N THR A 64 -0.08 -9.90 -4.01
CA THR A 64 -0.06 -8.58 -4.65
C THR A 64 1.30 -8.22 -5.22
N ASN A 65 2.36 -8.38 -4.45
CA ASN A 65 3.72 -8.08 -4.86
C ASN A 65 4.15 -8.83 -6.12
N GLN A 66 3.81 -10.11 -6.25
CA GLN A 66 4.23 -10.91 -7.39
C GLN A 66 3.54 -10.48 -8.67
N TYR A 67 2.25 -10.18 -8.59
CA TYR A 67 1.51 -9.69 -9.74
C TYR A 67 1.98 -8.29 -10.14
N ILE A 68 2.39 -7.47 -9.17
CA ILE A 68 2.92 -6.13 -9.42
C ILE A 68 4.29 -6.18 -10.11
N PHE A 69 5.17 -7.08 -9.69
CA PHE A 69 6.55 -7.13 -10.19
C PHE A 69 6.72 -8.04 -11.39
N PHE A 70 6.11 -9.24 -11.40
CA PHE A 70 6.36 -10.21 -12.46
C PHE A 70 5.39 -10.13 -13.63
N MET A 71 4.14 -9.71 -13.38
CA MET A 71 3.16 -9.70 -14.46
C MET A 71 3.53 -8.75 -15.60
N PRO A 72 4.04 -7.52 -15.36
CA PRO A 72 4.51 -6.67 -16.44
C PRO A 72 5.63 -7.29 -17.27
N ASP A 73 6.59 -7.98 -16.65
CA ASP A 73 7.73 -8.59 -17.33
C ASP A 73 7.29 -9.77 -18.21
N VAL A 74 6.37 -10.60 -17.72
CA VAL A 74 5.83 -11.73 -18.53
C VAL A 74 4.85 -11.28 -19.60
N MET A 75 4.25 -10.10 -19.48
CA MET A 75 3.39 -9.48 -20.50
C MET A 75 4.21 -8.68 -21.52
N ALA A 76 5.47 -8.38 -21.22
CA ALA A 76 6.44 -7.76 -22.14
C ALA A 76 7.29 -8.82 -22.85
N ASP A 77 8.33 -8.36 -23.55
CA ASP A 77 9.26 -9.25 -24.27
C ASP A 77 10.44 -9.72 -23.42
N ASP A 78 10.52 -9.29 -22.15
CA ASP A 78 11.67 -9.52 -21.27
C ASP A 78 11.69 -10.92 -20.65
N ALA A 79 10.51 -11.58 -20.55
CA ALA A 79 10.39 -12.89 -19.94
C ALA A 79 9.53 -13.84 -20.78
N MET A 80 9.89 -15.12 -20.74
CA MET A 80 9.14 -16.18 -21.42
C MET A 80 8.65 -17.19 -20.36
N VAL A 81 7.36 -17.52 -20.44
CA VAL A 81 6.75 -18.50 -19.55
C VAL A 81 6.95 -19.92 -20.11
N ASN A 82 7.64 -20.76 -19.34
CA ASN A 82 7.73 -22.18 -19.66
C ASN A 82 6.41 -22.87 -19.34
N SER A 83 5.75 -23.45 -20.33
CA SER A 83 4.49 -24.17 -20.16
C SER A 83 4.65 -25.54 -19.47
N THR A 84 5.86 -26.08 -19.37
CA THR A 84 6.14 -27.38 -18.78
C THR A 84 6.67 -27.23 -17.36
N GLY A 85 5.94 -27.75 -16.38
CA GLY A 85 6.38 -27.81 -14.98
C GLY A 85 6.16 -26.53 -14.16
N ASN A 86 5.58 -25.46 -14.73
CA ASN A 86 5.32 -24.21 -14.03
C ASN A 86 3.95 -24.14 -13.34
N TYR A 87 3.18 -25.21 -13.32
CA TYR A 87 1.86 -25.30 -12.73
C TYR A 87 0.86 -24.25 -13.27
N ASN A 88 0.96 -23.90 -14.54
CA ASN A 88 0.16 -22.86 -15.22
C ASN A 88 0.32 -21.44 -14.66
N ARG A 89 1.39 -21.15 -13.90
CA ARG A 89 1.63 -19.81 -13.36
C ARG A 89 1.97 -18.85 -14.47
N PHE A 90 1.38 -17.65 -14.42
CA PHE A 90 1.55 -16.56 -15.39
C PHE A 90 1.28 -16.93 -16.86
N VAL A 91 0.71 -18.10 -17.16
CA VAL A 91 0.33 -18.47 -18.53
C VAL A 91 -0.73 -17.51 -19.09
N SER A 92 -1.75 -17.22 -18.29
CA SER A 92 -2.83 -16.31 -18.70
C SER A 92 -2.35 -14.85 -18.93
N PRO A 93 -1.53 -14.25 -18.07
CA PRO A 93 -0.85 -12.98 -18.39
C PRO A 93 -0.01 -13.03 -19.66
N TYR A 94 0.84 -14.05 -19.80
CA TYR A 94 1.71 -14.23 -20.96
C TYR A 94 0.93 -14.34 -22.28
N GLN A 95 -0.24 -14.98 -22.25
CA GLN A 95 -1.12 -15.14 -23.41
C GLN A 95 -2.11 -14.02 -23.59
N TYR A 96 -2.10 -12.98 -22.73
CA TYR A 96 -3.08 -11.88 -22.74
C TYR A 96 -4.54 -12.38 -22.59
N SER A 97 -4.76 -13.48 -21.87
CA SER A 97 -6.05 -14.12 -21.65
C SER A 97 -6.60 -13.96 -20.23
N ILE A 98 -6.17 -12.87 -19.54
CA ILE A 98 -6.63 -12.51 -18.19
C ILE A 98 -8.13 -12.16 -18.25
N THR A 99 -8.91 -12.74 -17.32
CA THR A 99 -10.34 -12.41 -17.17
C THR A 99 -10.56 -11.53 -15.94
N PRO A 100 -11.70 -10.79 -15.85
CA PRO A 100 -12.01 -9.98 -14.68
C PRO A 100 -12.07 -10.74 -13.35
N SER A 101 -12.38 -12.03 -13.38
CA SER A 101 -12.43 -12.90 -12.20
C SER A 101 -11.12 -13.64 -11.91
N SER A 102 -10.11 -13.43 -12.74
CA SER A 102 -8.78 -14.02 -12.52
C SER A 102 -8.12 -13.45 -11.28
N THR A 103 -7.36 -14.26 -10.54
CA THR A 103 -6.52 -13.81 -9.42
C THR A 103 -5.54 -12.72 -9.89
N TYR A 104 -5.04 -12.79 -11.11
CA TYR A 104 -4.20 -11.74 -11.71
C TYR A 104 -4.88 -10.37 -11.85
N SER A 105 -6.22 -10.33 -11.86
CA SER A 105 -6.99 -9.09 -11.88
C SER A 105 -7.51 -8.71 -10.50
N VAL A 106 -7.86 -9.68 -9.66
CA VAL A 106 -8.53 -9.45 -8.37
C VAL A 106 -7.52 -9.14 -7.26
N ASP A 107 -6.46 -9.94 -7.14
CA ASP A 107 -5.53 -9.84 -6.02
C ASP A 107 -4.74 -8.51 -5.99
N PRO A 108 -4.19 -8.01 -7.11
CA PRO A 108 -3.50 -6.71 -7.09
C PRO A 108 -4.46 -5.55 -6.74
N TRP A 109 -5.72 -5.64 -7.17
CA TRP A 109 -6.75 -4.66 -6.82
C TRP A 109 -7.00 -4.64 -5.31
N ILE A 110 -7.28 -5.80 -4.71
CA ILE A 110 -7.52 -5.92 -3.28
C ILE A 110 -6.30 -5.46 -2.49
N GLY A 111 -5.11 -5.95 -2.83
CA GLY A 111 -3.89 -5.61 -2.10
C GLY A 111 -3.54 -4.12 -2.15
N CYS A 112 -3.68 -3.47 -3.31
CA CYS A 112 -3.46 -2.04 -3.42
C CYS A 112 -4.48 -1.23 -2.60
N TYR A 113 -5.78 -1.61 -2.62
CA TYR A 113 -6.77 -0.89 -1.82
C TYR A 113 -6.63 -1.15 -0.32
N SER A 114 -6.16 -2.31 0.10
CA SER A 114 -5.83 -2.57 1.51
C SER A 114 -4.66 -1.69 1.97
N LEU A 115 -3.62 -1.54 1.15
CA LEU A 115 -2.54 -0.59 1.43
C LEU A 115 -3.06 0.85 1.51
N ILE A 116 -3.89 1.27 0.54
CA ILE A 116 -4.48 2.60 0.50
C ILE A 116 -5.30 2.87 1.76
N ASP A 117 -6.06 1.88 2.23
CA ASP A 117 -6.87 2.00 3.44
C ASP A 117 -6.00 2.18 4.69
N ASN A 118 -4.92 1.41 4.85
CA ASN A 118 -3.95 1.61 5.93
C ASN A 118 -3.32 3.01 5.90
N CYS A 119 -2.94 3.49 4.70
CA CYS A 119 -2.42 4.86 4.57
C CYS A 119 -3.48 5.90 4.94
N ASN A 120 -4.73 5.72 4.50
CA ASN A 120 -5.82 6.62 4.83
C ASN A 120 -6.12 6.64 6.33
N ALA A 121 -6.09 5.48 7.01
CA ALA A 121 -6.27 5.42 8.46
C ALA A 121 -5.23 6.27 9.20
N ILE A 122 -3.97 6.28 8.75
CA ILE A 122 -2.95 7.16 9.31
C ILE A 122 -3.29 8.63 9.01
N LEU A 123 -3.59 8.95 7.74
CA LEU A 123 -3.82 10.33 7.28
C LEU A 123 -5.07 10.96 7.92
N ASP A 124 -6.12 10.18 8.15
CA ASP A 124 -7.36 10.61 8.81
C ASP A 124 -7.15 10.93 10.31
N ASN A 125 -6.12 10.35 10.92
CA ASN A 125 -5.83 10.52 12.34
C ASN A 125 -4.59 11.41 12.63
N LEU A 126 -4.02 12.06 11.63
CA LEU A 126 -2.83 12.90 11.84
C LEU A 126 -3.00 14.01 12.86
N GLU A 127 -4.20 14.63 12.92
CA GLU A 127 -4.47 15.73 13.85
C GLU A 127 -4.45 15.29 15.33
N THR A 128 -4.61 14.00 15.60
CA THR A 128 -4.53 13.46 16.96
C THR A 128 -3.10 13.28 17.44
N LEU A 129 -2.13 13.27 16.50
CA LEU A 129 -0.72 13.08 16.79
C LEU A 129 -0.02 14.42 17.09
N PRO A 130 0.92 14.47 18.05
CA PRO A 130 1.69 15.68 18.33
C PRO A 130 2.52 16.10 17.12
N GLU A 131 2.56 17.39 16.84
CA GLU A 131 3.42 17.94 15.79
C GLU A 131 4.89 17.64 16.07
N SER A 132 5.54 16.98 15.10
CA SER A 132 6.93 16.55 15.21
C SER A 132 7.49 16.19 13.83
N SER A 133 8.82 16.12 13.72
CA SER A 133 9.47 15.59 12.51
C SER A 133 9.07 14.14 12.23
N GLU A 134 8.82 13.36 13.27
CA GLU A 134 8.36 11.97 13.16
C GLU A 134 6.95 11.88 12.56
N ARG A 135 6.01 12.72 13.02
CA ARG A 135 4.68 12.84 12.42
C ARG A 135 4.78 13.21 10.94
N ASN A 136 5.61 14.21 10.60
CA ASN A 136 5.82 14.64 9.21
C ASN A 136 6.38 13.50 8.35
N ARG A 137 7.30 12.72 8.89
CA ARG A 137 7.85 11.54 8.22
C ARG A 137 6.77 10.49 7.97
N ILE A 138 5.98 10.15 8.98
CA ILE A 138 4.87 9.18 8.88
C ILE A 138 3.84 9.64 7.82
N GLU A 139 3.47 10.92 7.83
CA GLU A 139 2.59 11.50 6.82
C GLU A 139 3.19 11.39 5.42
N GLY A 140 4.44 11.79 5.25
CA GLY A 140 5.15 11.76 3.98
C GLY A 140 5.25 10.34 3.39
N GLU A 141 5.63 9.37 4.21
CA GLU A 141 5.69 7.97 3.79
C GLU A 141 4.31 7.42 3.44
N SER A 142 3.27 7.74 4.20
CA SER A 142 1.89 7.30 3.93
C SER A 142 1.36 7.87 2.61
N LEU A 143 1.61 9.15 2.33
CA LEU A 143 1.25 9.79 1.06
C LEU A 143 2.00 9.15 -0.12
N ALA A 144 3.29 8.89 0.03
CA ALA A 144 4.10 8.28 -1.01
C ALA A 144 3.68 6.82 -1.30
N LEU A 145 3.39 6.03 -0.27
CA LEU A 145 2.87 4.66 -0.42
C LEU A 145 1.49 4.65 -1.08
N ARG A 146 0.57 5.54 -0.65
CA ARG A 146 -0.74 5.68 -1.26
C ARG A 146 -0.62 6.04 -2.74
N THR A 147 0.25 6.97 -3.06
CA THR A 147 0.54 7.36 -4.45
C THR A 147 1.11 6.19 -5.25
N TYR A 148 2.04 5.43 -4.70
CA TYR A 148 2.62 4.26 -5.36
C TYR A 148 1.55 3.21 -5.70
N ALA A 149 0.63 2.94 -4.76
CA ALA A 149 -0.48 2.02 -4.99
C ALA A 149 -1.44 2.53 -6.07
N TYR A 150 -1.81 3.81 -6.05
CA TYR A 150 -2.65 4.40 -7.10
C TYR A 150 -1.95 4.41 -8.46
N HIS A 151 -0.67 4.70 -8.52
CA HIS A 151 0.09 4.67 -9.77
C HIS A 151 0.10 3.27 -10.38
N TYR A 152 0.22 2.24 -9.56
CA TYR A 152 0.10 0.87 -10.02
C TYR A 152 -1.32 0.56 -10.53
N LEU A 153 -2.33 0.87 -9.72
CA LEU A 153 -3.74 0.63 -10.08
C LEU A 153 -4.14 1.32 -11.39
N ILE A 154 -3.77 2.59 -11.57
CA ILE A 154 -4.16 3.34 -12.77
C ILE A 154 -3.54 2.77 -14.03
N ARG A 155 -2.29 2.32 -13.96
CA ARG A 155 -1.59 1.69 -15.10
C ARG A 155 -2.15 0.32 -15.45
N MET A 156 -2.66 -0.44 -14.48
CA MET A 156 -3.22 -1.77 -14.69
C MET A 156 -4.68 -1.75 -15.14
N TYR A 157 -5.48 -0.83 -14.60
CA TYR A 157 -6.94 -0.90 -14.73
C TYR A 157 -7.56 0.28 -15.49
N ALA A 158 -6.76 1.19 -16.02
CA ALA A 158 -7.25 2.33 -16.78
C ALA A 158 -6.47 2.53 -18.08
N LYS A 159 -6.93 3.46 -18.90
CA LYS A 159 -6.28 3.84 -20.16
C LYS A 159 -5.19 4.89 -19.91
N PRO A 160 -4.17 5.01 -20.80
CA PRO A 160 -3.11 6.01 -20.67
C PRO A 160 -3.65 7.44 -20.59
N VAL A 161 -3.13 8.22 -19.63
CA VAL A 161 -3.60 9.57 -19.30
C VAL A 161 -3.41 10.56 -20.45
N ASN A 162 -2.32 10.49 -21.17
CA ASN A 162 -1.98 11.38 -22.28
C ASN A 162 -2.95 11.26 -23.48
N LYS A 163 -3.68 10.17 -23.56
CA LYS A 163 -4.61 9.91 -24.67
C LYS A 163 -6.08 9.85 -24.22
N TYR A 164 -6.35 9.45 -22.99
CA TYR A 164 -7.68 9.20 -22.48
C TYR A 164 -7.91 9.78 -21.08
N PRO A 165 -7.68 11.10 -20.86
CA PRO A 165 -7.73 11.71 -19.52
C PRO A 165 -9.11 11.65 -18.87
N ASP A 166 -10.18 11.76 -19.66
CA ASP A 166 -11.56 11.80 -19.17
C ASP A 166 -12.21 10.42 -19.04
N ASN A 167 -11.51 9.35 -19.40
CA ASN A 167 -12.02 7.99 -19.25
C ASN A 167 -12.06 7.59 -17.77
N PRO A 168 -12.86 6.57 -17.40
CA PRO A 168 -12.84 6.02 -16.06
C PRO A 168 -11.42 5.57 -15.65
N GLY A 169 -10.93 6.16 -14.59
CA GLY A 169 -9.68 5.82 -13.91
C GLY A 169 -9.88 4.71 -12.89
N VAL A 170 -9.52 4.96 -11.64
CA VAL A 170 -9.74 4.07 -10.49
C VAL A 170 -10.58 4.76 -9.41
N ILE A 171 -10.95 4.04 -8.37
CA ILE A 171 -11.70 4.62 -7.25
C ILE A 171 -10.73 5.42 -6.37
N LEU A 172 -10.87 6.75 -6.32
CA LEU A 172 -10.09 7.60 -5.43
C LEU A 172 -10.68 7.57 -4.02
N ARG A 173 -10.23 6.63 -3.22
CA ARG A 173 -10.56 6.52 -1.81
C ARG A 173 -9.50 7.28 -1.01
N LEU A 174 -9.87 8.44 -0.47
CA LEU A 174 -8.95 9.35 0.23
C LEU A 174 -9.12 9.33 1.76
N THR A 175 -10.10 8.58 2.26
CA THR A 175 -10.36 8.34 3.67
C THR A 175 -10.56 6.84 3.91
N SER A 176 -10.26 6.37 5.11
CA SER A 176 -10.61 5.01 5.53
C SER A 176 -12.12 4.94 5.73
N SER A 177 -12.84 4.37 4.78
CA SER A 177 -14.30 4.32 4.75
C SER A 177 -14.78 3.14 3.93
N THR A 178 -15.90 2.56 4.34
CA THR A 178 -16.58 1.47 3.60
C THR A 178 -17.62 1.98 2.58
N THR A 179 -17.77 3.31 2.45
CA THR A 179 -18.74 3.90 1.51
C THR A 179 -18.39 3.57 0.08
N ASP A 180 -19.36 3.11 -0.68
CA ASP A 180 -19.21 2.89 -2.12
C ASP A 180 -19.12 4.22 -2.85
N ILE A 181 -18.04 4.40 -3.61
CA ILE A 181 -17.83 5.57 -4.48
C ILE A 181 -17.49 5.13 -5.90
N PRO A 182 -17.91 5.89 -6.92
CA PRO A 182 -17.62 5.55 -8.31
C PRO A 182 -16.14 5.74 -8.65
N ARG A 183 -15.73 5.19 -9.80
CA ARG A 183 -14.39 5.46 -10.37
C ARG A 183 -14.29 6.94 -10.75
N SER A 184 -13.19 7.56 -10.38
CA SER A 184 -12.82 8.91 -10.81
C SER A 184 -12.29 8.88 -12.25
N THR A 185 -12.15 10.04 -12.89
CA THR A 185 -11.48 10.10 -14.19
C THR A 185 -10.00 9.78 -14.07
N VAL A 186 -9.38 9.35 -15.16
CA VAL A 186 -7.92 9.12 -15.20
C VAL A 186 -7.19 10.42 -14.80
N LYS A 187 -7.61 11.55 -15.33
CA LYS A 187 -7.05 12.88 -15.01
C LYS A 187 -7.11 13.17 -13.52
N ASP A 188 -8.27 12.99 -12.89
CA ASP A 188 -8.44 13.28 -11.46
C ASP A 188 -7.53 12.36 -10.60
N CYS A 189 -7.37 11.11 -11.01
CA CYS A 189 -6.45 10.19 -10.34
C CYS A 189 -5.00 10.71 -10.40
N TYR A 190 -4.54 11.18 -11.55
CA TYR A 190 -3.18 11.74 -11.67
C TYR A 190 -3.03 13.07 -10.92
N VAL A 191 -4.05 13.93 -10.91
CA VAL A 191 -4.04 15.16 -10.10
C VAL A 191 -3.87 14.82 -8.62
N GLN A 192 -4.60 13.84 -8.12
CA GLN A 192 -4.47 13.42 -6.72
C GLN A 192 -3.09 12.83 -6.43
N MET A 193 -2.58 11.97 -7.30
CA MET A 193 -1.25 11.38 -7.14
C MET A 193 -0.15 12.46 -7.13
N VAL A 194 -0.25 13.47 -7.98
CA VAL A 194 0.70 14.61 -7.98
C VAL A 194 0.61 15.38 -6.68
N ASN A 195 -0.59 15.71 -6.20
CA ASN A 195 -0.77 16.42 -4.93
C ASN A 195 -0.16 15.65 -3.76
N ASP A 196 -0.42 14.35 -3.68
CA ASP A 196 0.10 13.51 -2.62
C ASP A 196 1.63 13.40 -2.67
N ILE A 197 2.21 13.16 -3.85
CA ILE A 197 3.65 12.92 -3.96
C ILE A 197 4.47 14.21 -3.79
N GLU A 198 3.99 15.36 -4.23
CA GLU A 198 4.65 16.63 -4.00
C GLU A 198 4.69 16.98 -2.51
N LYS A 199 3.55 16.75 -1.83
CA LYS A 199 3.50 16.92 -0.38
C LYS A 199 4.45 15.94 0.33
N ALA A 200 4.48 14.68 -0.10
CA ALA A 200 5.41 13.68 0.43
C ALA A 200 6.86 14.09 0.24
N CYS A 201 7.26 14.55 -0.96
CA CYS A 201 8.61 15.05 -1.22
C CYS A 201 9.00 16.20 -0.28
N THR A 202 8.05 17.09 0.00
CA THR A 202 8.27 18.21 0.92
C THR A 202 8.46 17.77 2.37
N LEU A 203 7.58 16.86 2.84
CA LEU A 203 7.61 16.34 4.20
C LEU A 203 8.82 15.47 4.49
N LEU A 204 9.33 14.77 3.47
CA LEU A 204 10.46 13.86 3.57
C LEU A 204 11.80 14.55 3.29
N THR A 205 11.82 15.86 3.04
CA THR A 205 13.07 16.61 2.78
C THR A 205 14.07 16.42 3.92
N GLY A 206 15.29 16.00 3.59
CA GLY A 206 16.37 15.74 4.53
C GLY A 206 16.21 14.43 5.33
N THR A 207 15.18 13.63 5.06
CA THR A 207 15.05 12.33 5.72
C THR A 207 16.06 11.34 5.12
N SER A 208 16.74 10.64 6.02
CA SER A 208 17.62 9.51 5.67
C SER A 208 17.24 8.30 6.50
N SER A 209 17.45 7.10 5.96
CA SER A 209 17.24 5.86 6.68
C SER A 209 18.46 4.95 6.53
N SER A 210 18.87 4.33 7.61
CA SER A 210 19.87 3.26 7.58
C SER A 210 19.39 2.02 6.82
N SER A 211 18.08 1.90 6.64
CA SER A 211 17.43 0.82 5.89
C SER A 211 16.70 1.38 4.68
N LYS A 212 16.99 0.83 3.51
CA LYS A 212 16.30 1.19 2.26
C LYS A 212 14.90 0.57 2.13
N CYS A 213 14.38 -0.01 3.20
CA CYS A 213 13.02 -0.56 3.24
C CYS A 213 11.94 0.51 3.42
N TYR A 214 12.33 1.71 3.87
CA TYR A 214 11.42 2.83 4.08
C TYR A 214 11.60 3.89 3.00
N ILE A 215 10.51 4.57 2.66
CA ILE A 215 10.54 5.65 1.67
C ILE A 215 11.25 6.86 2.28
N THR A 216 12.32 7.28 1.64
CA THR A 216 13.07 8.51 1.94
C THR A 216 12.73 9.59 0.91
N GLU A 217 13.34 10.78 1.05
CA GLU A 217 13.26 11.85 0.06
C GLU A 217 13.57 11.35 -1.35
N GLN A 218 14.68 10.60 -1.52
CA GLN A 218 15.10 10.08 -2.82
C GLN A 218 14.07 9.11 -3.41
N ALA A 219 13.47 8.25 -2.59
CA ALA A 219 12.45 7.31 -3.04
C ALA A 219 11.16 8.03 -3.46
N ALA A 220 10.72 9.02 -2.69
CA ALA A 220 9.56 9.84 -3.04
C ALA A 220 9.77 10.57 -4.37
N HIS A 221 10.96 11.16 -4.59
CA HIS A 221 11.31 11.76 -5.87
C HIS A 221 11.37 10.75 -7.02
N GLY A 222 11.82 9.52 -6.77
CA GLY A 222 11.78 8.45 -7.75
C GLY A 222 10.36 8.07 -8.17
N ILE A 223 9.43 8.02 -7.24
CA ILE A 223 7.99 7.79 -7.50
C ILE A 223 7.42 8.97 -8.30
N ALA A 224 7.69 10.22 -7.89
CA ALA A 224 7.24 11.42 -8.59
C ALA A 224 7.72 11.45 -10.05
N ALA A 225 8.99 11.15 -10.30
CA ALA A 225 9.55 11.12 -11.65
C ALA A 225 8.79 10.19 -12.59
N ARG A 226 8.35 9.02 -12.11
CA ARG A 226 7.56 8.07 -12.89
C ARG A 226 6.15 8.57 -13.20
N ILE A 227 5.52 9.26 -12.26
CA ILE A 227 4.19 9.86 -12.46
C ILE A 227 4.25 10.97 -13.52
N TYR A 228 5.23 11.85 -13.43
CA TYR A 228 5.44 12.92 -14.41
C TYR A 228 5.81 12.39 -15.79
N LEU A 229 6.53 11.26 -15.86
CA LEU A 229 6.80 10.57 -17.12
C LEU A 229 5.50 10.12 -17.79
N ASP A 230 4.57 9.49 -17.05
CA ASP A 230 3.28 9.07 -17.59
C ASP A 230 2.43 10.27 -18.06
N LEU A 231 2.52 11.41 -17.37
CA LEU A 231 1.87 12.66 -17.76
C LEU A 231 2.48 13.33 -18.99
N GLY A 232 3.70 12.92 -19.40
CA GLY A 232 4.48 13.59 -20.45
C GLY A 232 5.08 14.92 -20.00
N ASP A 233 5.09 15.20 -18.70
CA ASP A 233 5.76 16.37 -18.10
C ASP A 233 7.24 16.05 -17.84
N TYR A 234 8.02 16.09 -18.91
CA TYR A 234 9.44 15.75 -18.85
C TYR A 234 10.28 16.75 -18.05
N THR A 235 9.82 17.98 -17.89
CA THR A 235 10.52 19.00 -17.10
C THR A 235 10.50 18.65 -15.62
N ASN A 236 9.33 18.41 -15.06
CA ASN A 236 9.19 17.99 -13.67
C ASN A 236 9.73 16.58 -13.47
N GLY A 237 9.47 15.65 -14.41
CA GLY A 237 10.00 14.30 -14.36
C GLY A 237 11.53 14.26 -14.26
N THR A 238 12.24 15.05 -15.08
CA THR A 238 13.71 15.15 -15.04
C THR A 238 14.19 15.79 -13.73
N SER A 239 13.50 16.84 -13.24
CA SER A 239 13.85 17.49 -11.97
C SER A 239 13.79 16.49 -10.81
N HIS A 240 12.70 15.72 -10.72
CA HIS A 240 12.54 14.70 -9.68
C HIS A 240 13.53 13.55 -9.85
N ALA A 241 13.78 13.08 -11.06
CA ALA A 241 14.78 12.04 -11.31
C ALA A 241 16.18 12.46 -10.84
N ASN A 242 16.60 13.71 -11.12
CA ASN A 242 17.89 14.21 -10.67
C ASN A 242 17.97 14.27 -9.12
N LYS A 243 16.90 14.64 -8.44
CA LYS A 243 16.86 14.64 -6.97
C LYS A 243 16.91 13.20 -6.42
N ALA A 244 16.19 12.27 -7.03
CA ALA A 244 16.24 10.86 -6.65
C ALA A 244 17.65 10.26 -6.76
N LEU A 245 18.43 10.72 -7.73
CA LEU A 245 19.78 10.23 -8.03
C LEU A 245 20.90 11.01 -7.33
N SER A 246 20.60 12.09 -6.61
CA SER A 246 21.60 13.03 -6.09
C SER A 246 22.67 12.40 -5.21
N GLU A 247 22.33 11.31 -4.50
CA GLU A 247 23.24 10.61 -3.59
C GLU A 247 23.53 9.17 -4.03
N ILE A 248 23.12 8.82 -5.24
CA ILE A 248 23.27 7.47 -5.77
C ILE A 248 24.58 7.32 -6.52
N THR A 249 25.32 6.29 -6.19
CA THR A 249 26.55 5.92 -6.91
C THR A 249 26.33 4.64 -7.69
N LEU A 250 26.63 4.66 -8.97
CA LEU A 250 26.55 3.47 -9.81
C LEU A 250 27.49 2.37 -9.29
N MET A 251 27.01 1.15 -9.32
CA MET A 251 27.81 -0.01 -8.97
C MET A 251 28.96 -0.20 -9.95
N SER A 252 30.08 -0.72 -9.45
CA SER A 252 31.13 -1.24 -10.31
C SER A 252 30.60 -2.46 -11.10
N LYS A 253 31.23 -2.74 -12.26
CA LYS A 253 30.91 -3.94 -13.04
C LYS A 253 31.08 -5.23 -12.23
N ALA A 254 32.00 -5.26 -11.29
CA ALA A 254 32.24 -6.40 -10.41
C ALA A 254 31.11 -6.56 -9.40
N ASP A 255 30.69 -5.48 -8.77
CA ASP A 255 29.57 -5.51 -7.82
C ASP A 255 28.24 -5.86 -8.50
N TYR A 256 27.98 -5.31 -9.71
CA TYR A 256 26.83 -5.66 -10.51
C TYR A 256 26.73 -7.17 -10.76
N LYS A 257 27.86 -7.81 -11.11
CA LYS A 257 27.90 -9.25 -11.35
C LYS A 257 27.74 -10.11 -10.11
N ASN A 258 28.23 -9.63 -8.97
CA ASN A 258 28.35 -10.44 -7.75
C ASN A 258 27.30 -10.11 -6.68
N LYS A 259 26.73 -8.90 -6.71
CA LYS A 259 25.89 -8.36 -5.62
C LYS A 259 24.62 -7.69 -6.10
N PHE A 260 24.20 -7.89 -7.34
CA PHE A 260 23.04 -7.20 -7.91
C PHE A 260 21.77 -7.36 -7.05
N CYS A 261 21.54 -8.55 -6.51
CA CYS A 261 20.36 -8.85 -5.70
C CYS A 261 20.50 -8.48 -4.20
N GLU A 262 21.66 -7.96 -3.80
CA GLU A 262 21.90 -7.54 -2.41
C GLU A 262 21.65 -6.03 -2.28
N ASN A 263 21.68 -5.53 -1.04
CA ASN A 263 21.61 -4.10 -0.75
C ASN A 263 22.82 -3.37 -1.36
N ASN A 264 22.69 -2.92 -2.59
CA ASN A 264 23.73 -2.27 -3.37
C ASN A 264 23.62 -0.75 -3.37
N THR A 265 24.60 -0.05 -3.94
CA THR A 265 24.67 1.43 -3.95
C THR A 265 23.60 2.07 -4.84
N GLU A 266 23.10 1.37 -5.87
CA GLU A 266 22.09 1.88 -6.81
C GLU A 266 20.66 1.73 -6.30
N THR A 267 20.41 0.85 -5.33
CA THR A 267 19.09 0.68 -4.76
C THR A 267 18.69 1.89 -3.93
N ILE A 268 17.62 2.56 -4.30
CA ILE A 268 17.05 3.69 -3.57
C ILE A 268 16.08 3.19 -2.50
N TRP A 269 15.19 2.30 -2.89
CA TRP A 269 14.15 1.74 -2.04
C TRP A 269 13.76 0.33 -2.52
N TYR A 270 13.43 -0.55 -1.59
CA TYR A 270 12.92 -1.89 -1.89
C TYR A 270 11.96 -2.37 -0.79
N PHE A 271 11.06 -3.23 -1.18
CA PHE A 271 10.26 -3.96 -0.21
C PHE A 271 11.07 -5.12 0.36
N THR A 272 11.15 -5.23 1.69
CA THR A 272 11.88 -6.32 2.34
C THR A 272 10.96 -7.51 2.58
N CYS A 273 11.48 -8.72 2.36
CA CYS A 273 10.84 -9.96 2.76
C CYS A 273 11.78 -10.67 3.73
N THR A 274 11.26 -11.05 4.88
CA THR A 274 12.02 -11.83 5.86
C THR A 274 11.89 -13.33 5.57
N SER A 275 12.72 -14.15 6.19
CA SER A 275 12.65 -15.61 6.04
C SER A 275 11.35 -16.22 6.59
N THR A 276 10.59 -15.46 7.37
CA THR A 276 9.26 -15.82 7.87
C THR A 276 8.14 -15.45 6.91
N ASP A 277 8.39 -14.52 5.99
CA ASP A 277 7.45 -14.12 4.94
C ASP A 277 7.45 -15.23 3.88
N LYS A 278 6.48 -16.11 3.95
CA LYS A 278 6.43 -17.33 3.14
C LYS A 278 6.11 -17.03 1.66
N LEU A 279 7.01 -16.32 0.99
CA LEU A 279 7.00 -16.19 -0.47
C LEU A 279 7.59 -17.43 -1.17
N SER A 280 8.08 -18.42 -0.40
CA SER A 280 8.89 -19.54 -0.88
C SER A 280 8.31 -20.30 -2.08
N PHE A 281 7.00 -20.32 -2.21
CA PHE A 281 6.32 -21.00 -3.31
C PHE A 281 6.22 -20.16 -4.58
N LEU A 282 6.39 -18.86 -4.46
CA LEU A 282 6.20 -17.90 -5.53
C LEU A 282 7.40 -16.95 -5.68
N SER A 283 8.52 -17.23 -5.00
CA SER A 283 9.78 -16.52 -5.24
C SER A 283 10.36 -16.86 -6.62
N LEU A 284 11.13 -15.95 -7.21
CA LEU A 284 11.84 -16.19 -8.46
C LEU A 284 12.55 -17.56 -8.52
N PRO A 285 13.23 -18.03 -7.46
CA PRO A 285 13.84 -19.37 -7.47
C PRO A 285 12.83 -20.52 -7.55
N ALA A 286 11.53 -20.27 -7.37
CA ALA A 286 10.49 -21.30 -7.52
C ALA A 286 10.00 -21.46 -8.97
N PHE A 287 10.51 -20.66 -9.90
CA PHE A 287 10.30 -20.71 -11.34
C PHE A 287 11.56 -21.19 -12.04
#